data_729268a99a89b174f52a85666bb6a04f
#
_entry.id   729268a99a89b174f52a85666bb6a04f
#
_cell.length_a   1.000
_cell.length_b   1.000
_cell.length_c   1.000
_cell.angle_alpha   90.00
_cell.angle_beta   90.00
_cell.angle_gamma   90.00
#
_symmetry.space_group_name_H-M   'P 1'
#
loop_
_entity.id
_entity.type
_entity.pdbx_description
1 polymer ?
#
loop_
_entity_poly.entity_id
_entity_poly.type
_entity_poly.pdbx_seq_one_letter_code
_entity_poly.pdbx_strand_id
1 'polypeptide(L)'
;MVVLYNVIRYNVTIYNVIHYYVTVYIAIRYMVILYNVIRYYLIVYNVIRYMVILHNVIRYYVIVYNVIRYMVIIYNVIRDTVILYNVIRVMVIPYNVIRYYRIIYNVIRYMVILNNVTRYYVIIYNDIRYMVIVYNVIRYYVIMYDIIRYYVIVYNVIRYMVYYITLYVIT
;
A
#
# COMPACT_ATOMS: atom_id res chain seq x y z
N MET A 1 -18.50 6.23 11.26
CA MET A 1 -17.13 6.17 11.81
C MET A 1 -17.05 5.04 12.81
N VAL A 2 -16.03 4.22 12.74
CA VAL A 2 -15.77 3.11 13.68
C VAL A 2 -14.40 3.33 14.31
N VAL A 3 -14.30 3.21 15.65
CA VAL A 3 -13.03 3.29 16.38
C VAL A 3 -12.85 2.01 17.17
N LEU A 4 -11.70 1.35 17.00
CA LEU A 4 -11.38 0.06 17.60
C LEU A 4 -10.14 0.18 18.49
N TYR A 5 -10.27 -0.27 19.73
CA TYR A 5 -9.17 -0.33 20.70
C TYR A 5 -8.95 -1.76 21.16
N ASN A 6 -7.70 -2.20 21.29
CA ASN A 6 -7.30 -3.48 21.90
C ASN A 6 -8.08 -4.70 21.37
N VAL A 7 -8.14 -4.85 20.05
CA VAL A 7 -8.91 -5.92 19.42
C VAL A 7 -8.00 -7.12 19.11
N ILE A 8 -8.37 -8.31 19.55
CA ILE A 8 -7.63 -9.53 19.21
C ILE A 8 -7.82 -9.89 17.73
N ARG A 9 -9.07 -9.92 17.28
CA ARG A 9 -9.42 -10.22 15.88
C ARG A 9 -10.61 -9.38 15.44
N TYR A 10 -10.48 -8.73 14.31
CA TYR A 10 -11.56 -7.99 13.68
C TYR A 10 -11.65 -8.38 12.21
N ASN A 11 -12.79 -8.95 11.84
CA ASN A 11 -13.09 -9.30 10.46
C ASN A 11 -14.37 -8.60 10.05
N VAL A 12 -14.34 -7.84 8.97
CA VAL A 12 -15.53 -7.16 8.46
C VAL A 12 -15.58 -7.24 6.94
N THR A 13 -16.78 -7.47 6.44
CA THR A 13 -17.09 -7.33 5.02
C THR A 13 -18.12 -6.23 4.85
N ILE A 14 -17.85 -5.31 3.94
CA ILE A 14 -18.65 -4.10 3.72
C ILE A 14 -19.07 -4.05 2.27
N TYR A 15 -20.36 -3.87 2.03
CA TYR A 15 -20.96 -3.77 0.69
C TYR A 15 -21.67 -2.44 0.50
N ASN A 16 -21.54 -1.84 -0.67
CA ASN A 16 -22.37 -0.73 -1.16
C ASN A 16 -22.41 0.47 -0.19
N VAL A 17 -21.26 0.91 0.29
CA VAL A 17 -21.18 2.03 1.22
C VAL A 17 -20.58 3.26 0.53
N ILE A 18 -21.22 4.41 0.77
CA ILE A 18 -20.75 5.68 0.20
C ILE A 18 -19.49 6.15 0.95
N HIS A 19 -19.52 6.23 2.27
CA HIS A 19 -18.38 6.67 3.07
C HIS A 19 -18.17 5.74 4.27
N TYR A 20 -16.94 5.27 4.46
CA TYR A 20 -16.56 4.45 5.60
C TYR A 20 -15.25 4.93 6.21
N TYR A 21 -15.28 5.24 7.50
CA TYR A 21 -14.13 5.72 8.25
C TYR A 21 -13.84 4.79 9.41
N VAL A 22 -12.59 4.33 9.53
CA VAL A 22 -12.15 3.46 10.63
C VAL A 22 -10.84 3.95 11.21
N THR A 23 -10.73 3.88 12.53
CA THR A 23 -9.46 4.03 13.23
C THR A 23 -9.23 2.79 14.10
N VAL A 24 -8.06 2.17 13.98
CA VAL A 24 -7.65 1.00 14.75
C VAL A 24 -6.39 1.33 15.51
N TYR A 25 -6.42 1.23 16.85
CA TYR A 25 -5.27 1.55 17.68
C TYR A 25 -4.38 0.35 17.96
N ILE A 26 -4.94 -0.75 18.44
CA ILE A 26 -4.18 -1.97 18.72
C ILE A 26 -4.99 -3.16 18.24
N ALA A 27 -4.40 -3.98 17.37
CA ALA A 27 -5.03 -5.22 16.97
C ALA A 27 -4.00 -6.32 16.68
N ILE A 28 -4.33 -7.57 16.99
CA ILE A 28 -3.50 -8.70 16.59
C ILE A 28 -3.79 -9.03 15.13
N ARG A 29 -5.06 -9.10 14.76
CA ARG A 29 -5.47 -9.37 13.38
C ARG A 29 -6.60 -8.44 12.98
N TYR A 30 -6.42 -7.74 11.89
CA TYR A 30 -7.43 -6.89 11.29
C TYR A 30 -7.59 -7.27 9.82
N MET A 31 -8.79 -7.70 9.43
CA MET A 31 -9.11 -8.06 8.07
C MET A 31 -10.37 -7.33 7.61
N VAL A 32 -10.28 -6.70 6.44
CA VAL A 32 -11.40 -5.99 5.83
C VAL A 32 -11.55 -6.41 4.38
N ILE A 33 -12.79 -6.67 3.98
CA ILE A 33 -13.18 -6.90 2.60
C ILE A 33 -14.19 -5.83 2.21
N LEU A 34 -13.90 -5.08 1.17
CA LEU A 34 -14.72 -3.97 0.70
C LEU A 34 -15.21 -4.22 -0.73
N TYR A 35 -16.53 -4.13 -0.93
CA TYR A 35 -17.16 -4.21 -2.24
C TYR A 35 -17.98 -2.96 -2.54
N ASN A 36 -17.78 -2.36 -3.70
CA ASN A 36 -18.55 -1.22 -4.19
C ASN A 36 -18.58 -0.05 -3.20
N VAL A 37 -17.42 0.41 -2.78
CA VAL A 37 -17.28 1.50 -1.80
C VAL A 37 -16.82 2.77 -2.51
N ILE A 38 -17.52 3.90 -2.30
CA ILE A 38 -17.13 5.16 -2.91
C ILE A 38 -15.89 5.73 -2.22
N ARG A 39 -15.88 5.82 -0.89
CA ARG A 39 -14.74 6.35 -0.13
C ARG A 39 -14.47 5.51 1.12
N TYR A 40 -13.24 5.05 1.24
CA TYR A 40 -12.76 4.37 2.43
C TYR A 40 -11.54 5.09 3.00
N TYR A 41 -11.63 5.43 4.28
CA TYR A 41 -10.52 6.04 5.03
C TYR A 41 -10.21 5.19 6.25
N LEU A 42 -8.93 4.88 6.42
CA LEU A 42 -8.49 4.07 7.54
C LEU A 42 -7.18 4.60 8.12
N ILE A 43 -7.12 4.64 9.44
CA ILE A 43 -5.88 4.88 10.20
C ILE A 43 -5.63 3.67 11.09
N VAL A 44 -4.43 3.11 11.02
CA VAL A 44 -4.04 1.90 11.75
C VAL A 44 -2.79 2.15 12.56
N TYR A 45 -2.84 1.83 13.85
CA TYR A 45 -1.70 1.87 14.76
C TYR A 45 -1.47 0.49 15.39
N ASN A 46 -0.20 0.06 15.47
CA ASN A 46 0.23 -1.11 16.24
C ASN A 46 -0.56 -2.39 15.95
N VAL A 47 -0.56 -2.84 14.69
CA VAL A 47 -1.25 -4.06 14.28
C VAL A 47 -0.25 -5.15 13.87
N ILE A 48 -0.43 -6.37 14.37
CA ILE A 48 0.46 -7.47 14.00
C ILE A 48 0.18 -7.94 12.57
N ARG A 49 -1.08 -8.15 12.21
CA ARG A 49 -1.47 -8.57 10.86
C ARG A 49 -2.64 -7.73 10.35
N TYR A 50 -2.39 -7.02 9.28
CA TYR A 50 -3.38 -6.24 8.57
C TYR A 50 -3.58 -6.81 7.17
N MET A 51 -4.82 -7.14 6.80
CA MET A 51 -5.17 -7.62 5.46
C MET A 51 -6.41 -6.91 4.93
N VAL A 52 -6.33 -6.45 3.70
CA VAL A 52 -7.46 -5.80 3.02
C VAL A 52 -7.64 -6.36 1.63
N ILE A 53 -8.90 -6.60 1.25
CA ILE A 53 -9.31 -6.91 -0.11
C ILE A 53 -10.27 -5.82 -0.57
N LEU A 54 -9.96 -5.15 -1.67
CA LEU A 54 -10.75 -4.09 -2.25
C LEU A 54 -11.31 -4.52 -3.59
N HIS A 55 -12.61 -4.31 -3.80
CA HIS A 55 -13.28 -4.60 -5.06
C HIS A 55 -14.18 -3.44 -5.46
N ASN A 56 -13.94 -2.82 -6.61
CA ASN A 56 -14.70 -1.67 -7.11
C ASN A 56 -14.75 -0.50 -6.12
N VAL A 57 -13.59 0.04 -5.75
CA VAL A 57 -13.50 1.17 -4.82
C VAL A 57 -13.09 2.44 -5.58
N ILE A 58 -13.82 3.54 -5.40
CA ILE A 58 -13.49 4.78 -6.07
C ILE A 58 -12.29 5.47 -5.40
N ARG A 59 -12.30 5.58 -4.08
CA ARG A 59 -11.19 6.18 -3.31
C ARG A 59 -10.86 5.35 -2.08
N TYR A 60 -9.63 4.90 -2.02
CA TYR A 60 -9.05 4.21 -0.87
C TYR A 60 -7.91 5.05 -0.31
N TYR A 61 -8.00 5.40 0.96
CA TYR A 61 -6.98 6.18 1.66
C TYR A 61 -6.64 5.52 3.00
N VAL A 62 -5.35 5.20 3.21
CA VAL A 62 -4.91 4.51 4.42
C VAL A 62 -3.60 5.07 4.94
N ILE A 63 -3.53 5.27 6.25
CA ILE A 63 -2.30 5.55 6.97
C ILE A 63 -2.04 4.41 7.95
N VAL A 64 -0.84 3.86 7.92
CA VAL A 64 -0.43 2.70 8.72
C VAL A 64 0.82 3.01 9.50
N TYR A 65 0.77 2.76 10.81
CA TYR A 65 1.90 2.89 11.71
C TYR A 65 2.19 1.58 12.43
N ASN A 66 3.46 1.17 12.49
CA ASN A 66 3.95 0.04 13.27
C ASN A 66 3.19 -1.27 13.02
N VAL A 67 3.21 -1.75 11.80
CA VAL A 67 2.57 -3.01 11.41
C VAL A 67 3.60 -4.07 11.07
N ILE A 68 3.45 -5.28 11.60
CA ILE A 68 4.37 -6.38 11.28
C ILE A 68 4.11 -6.92 9.89
N ARG A 69 2.85 -7.16 9.54
CA ARG A 69 2.48 -7.67 8.21
C ARG A 69 1.31 -6.88 7.63
N TYR A 70 1.55 -6.24 6.52
CA TYR A 70 0.55 -5.51 5.74
C TYR A 70 0.35 -6.21 4.40
N MET A 71 -0.86 -6.67 4.10
CA MET A 71 -1.20 -7.28 2.82
C MET A 71 -2.46 -6.65 2.24
N VAL A 72 -2.40 -6.23 0.99
CA VAL A 72 -3.53 -5.64 0.29
C VAL A 72 -3.67 -6.22 -1.11
N ILE A 73 -4.88 -6.63 -1.44
CA ILE A 73 -5.27 -7.03 -2.80
C ILE A 73 -6.31 -6.03 -3.30
N ILE A 74 -6.08 -5.47 -4.47
CA ILE A 74 -6.87 -4.37 -5.00
C ILE A 74 -7.38 -4.74 -6.38
N TYR A 75 -8.70 -4.70 -6.58
CA TYR A 75 -9.34 -4.88 -7.88
C TYR A 75 -10.18 -3.67 -8.25
N ASN A 76 -9.99 -3.12 -9.43
CA ASN A 76 -10.80 -2.04 -9.99
C ASN A 76 -10.92 -0.82 -9.06
N VAL A 77 -9.79 -0.20 -8.73
CA VAL A 77 -9.75 1.00 -7.88
C VAL A 77 -9.36 2.22 -8.70
N ILE A 78 -10.12 3.31 -8.58
CA ILE A 78 -9.81 4.54 -9.30
C ILE A 78 -8.65 5.28 -8.64
N ARG A 79 -8.67 5.45 -7.32
CA ARG A 79 -7.60 6.11 -6.57
C ARG A 79 -7.26 5.34 -5.32
N ASP A 80 -6.00 4.95 -5.24
CA ASP A 80 -5.44 4.26 -4.09
C ASP A 80 -4.26 5.06 -3.54
N THR A 81 -4.36 5.49 -2.29
CA THR A 81 -3.34 6.26 -1.59
C THR A 81 -3.04 5.63 -0.24
N VAL A 82 -1.80 5.23 -0.01
CA VAL A 82 -1.38 4.66 1.28
C VAL A 82 -0.06 5.26 1.73
N ILE A 83 0.01 5.55 3.02
CA ILE A 83 1.22 5.98 3.71
C ILE A 83 1.57 4.92 4.75
N LEU A 84 2.79 4.41 4.70
CA LEU A 84 3.29 3.34 5.56
C LEU A 84 4.47 3.84 6.39
N TYR A 85 4.41 3.63 7.71
CA TYR A 85 5.50 3.92 8.64
C TYR A 85 5.86 2.68 9.45
N ASN A 86 7.14 2.31 9.49
CA ASN A 86 7.68 1.23 10.32
C ASN A 86 6.94 -0.09 10.10
N VAL A 87 6.96 -0.61 8.89
CA VAL A 87 6.31 -1.88 8.55
C VAL A 87 7.35 -2.94 8.23
N ILE A 88 7.25 -4.12 8.85
CA ILE A 88 8.24 -5.18 8.62
C ILE A 88 8.05 -5.83 7.24
N ARG A 89 6.82 -6.16 6.88
CA ARG A 89 6.52 -6.80 5.60
C ARG A 89 5.29 -6.19 4.93
N VAL A 90 5.47 -5.74 3.71
CA VAL A 90 4.40 -5.23 2.87
C VAL A 90 4.27 -6.10 1.63
N MET A 91 3.06 -6.51 1.30
CA MET A 91 2.73 -7.14 0.03
C MET A 91 1.46 -6.49 -0.54
N VAL A 92 1.56 -5.98 -1.76
CA VAL A 92 0.43 -5.33 -2.43
C VAL A 92 0.28 -5.87 -3.85
N ILE A 93 -0.94 -6.23 -4.20
CA ILE A 93 -1.26 -6.75 -5.53
C ILE A 93 -2.41 -5.92 -6.12
N PRO A 94 -2.13 -4.84 -6.85
CA PRO A 94 -3.13 -4.05 -7.54
C PRO A 94 -3.42 -4.58 -8.95
N TYR A 95 -4.71 -4.73 -9.26
CA TYR A 95 -5.24 -5.03 -10.59
C TYR A 95 -6.19 -3.91 -11.04
N ASN A 96 -6.03 -3.41 -12.25
CA ASN A 96 -6.88 -2.39 -12.85
C ASN A 96 -7.01 -1.13 -11.96
N VAL A 97 -5.90 -0.52 -11.63
CA VAL A 97 -5.87 0.70 -10.81
C VAL A 97 -5.52 1.92 -11.68
N ILE A 98 -6.35 2.96 -11.65
CA ILE A 98 -6.08 4.17 -12.43
C ILE A 98 -4.97 4.99 -11.78
N ARG A 99 -5.02 5.22 -10.49
CA ARG A 99 -3.99 5.96 -9.75
C ARG A 99 -3.59 5.22 -8.50
N TYR A 100 -2.32 4.83 -8.46
CA TYR A 100 -1.69 4.17 -7.33
C TYR A 100 -0.60 5.07 -6.76
N TYR A 101 -0.75 5.51 -5.52
CA TYR A 101 0.18 6.39 -4.84
C TYR A 101 0.60 5.83 -3.49
N ARG A 102 1.92 5.77 -3.23
CA ARG A 102 2.48 5.29 -1.96
C ARG A 102 3.58 6.20 -1.45
N ILE A 103 3.60 6.40 -0.13
CA ILE A 103 4.75 6.92 0.60
C ILE A 103 5.13 5.89 1.65
N ILE A 104 6.40 5.50 1.65
CA ILE A 104 6.88 4.36 2.43
C ILE A 104 8.08 4.80 3.25
N TYR A 105 8.01 4.64 4.56
CA TYR A 105 9.10 4.94 5.49
C TYR A 105 9.46 3.71 6.31
N ASN A 106 10.76 3.38 6.36
CA ASN A 106 11.31 2.33 7.22
C ASN A 106 10.61 0.98 7.05
N VAL A 107 10.63 0.43 5.86
CA VAL A 107 10.07 -0.89 5.57
C VAL A 107 11.20 -1.90 5.36
N ILE A 108 11.13 -3.05 6.02
CA ILE A 108 12.16 -4.08 5.86
C ILE A 108 11.99 -4.85 4.55
N ARG A 109 10.77 -5.17 4.18
CA ARG A 109 10.47 -5.89 2.93
C ARG A 109 9.20 -5.34 2.28
N TYR A 110 9.36 -4.77 1.12
CA TYR A 110 8.25 -4.31 0.30
C TYR A 110 8.19 -5.09 -1.00
N MET A 111 7.05 -5.72 -1.29
CA MET A 111 6.80 -6.44 -2.53
C MET A 111 5.50 -5.96 -3.18
N VAL A 112 5.58 -5.63 -4.46
CA VAL A 112 4.41 -5.21 -5.25
C VAL A 112 4.37 -5.97 -6.56
N ILE A 113 3.17 -6.45 -6.93
CA ILE A 113 2.91 -6.99 -8.25
C ILE A 113 1.83 -6.12 -8.90
N LEU A 114 2.23 -5.28 -9.85
CA LEU A 114 1.34 -4.35 -10.56
C LEU A 114 0.79 -5.00 -11.82
N ASN A 115 -0.52 -4.89 -12.02
CA ASN A 115 -1.16 -5.35 -13.26
C ASN A 115 -2.20 -4.33 -13.74
N ASN A 116 -2.05 -3.85 -14.97
CA ASN A 116 -2.95 -2.85 -15.58
C ASN A 116 -3.10 -1.57 -14.74
N VAL A 117 -1.99 -0.89 -14.44
CA VAL A 117 -2.02 0.36 -13.67
C VAL A 117 -1.74 1.54 -14.58
N THR A 118 -2.64 2.53 -14.60
CA THR A 118 -2.44 3.72 -15.45
C THR A 118 -1.33 4.61 -14.91
N ARG A 119 -1.32 4.90 -13.62
CA ARG A 119 -0.30 5.73 -12.96
C ARG A 119 0.15 5.09 -11.66
N TYR A 120 1.41 4.73 -11.61
CA TYR A 120 2.11 4.25 -10.41
C TYR A 120 3.09 5.32 -9.94
N TYR A 121 2.94 5.77 -8.71
CA TYR A 121 3.82 6.75 -8.09
C TYR A 121 4.18 6.31 -6.67
N VAL A 122 5.48 6.14 -6.40
CA VAL A 122 5.95 5.71 -5.08
C VAL A 122 7.18 6.50 -4.65
N ILE A 123 7.18 6.91 -3.39
CA ILE A 123 8.35 7.48 -2.71
C ILE A 123 8.72 6.55 -1.57
N ILE A 124 9.99 6.18 -1.48
CA ILE A 124 10.49 5.20 -0.53
C ILE A 124 11.67 5.79 0.22
N TYR A 125 11.63 5.66 1.55
CA TYR A 125 12.71 6.07 2.45
C TYR A 125 13.13 4.88 3.32
N ASN A 126 14.44 4.59 3.37
CA ASN A 126 15.04 3.59 4.25
C ASN A 126 14.39 2.21 4.15
N ASP A 127 14.38 1.61 2.98
CA ASP A 127 13.90 0.24 2.76
C ASP A 127 15.08 -0.72 2.58
N ILE A 128 15.01 -1.90 3.21
CA ILE A 128 16.06 -2.91 3.07
C ILE A 128 15.90 -3.72 1.79
N ARG A 129 14.67 -4.11 1.45
CA ARG A 129 14.38 -4.92 0.26
C ARG A 129 13.12 -4.46 -0.44
N TYR A 130 13.27 -3.86 -1.59
CA TYR A 130 12.17 -3.45 -2.44
C TYR A 130 12.13 -4.32 -3.70
N MET A 131 11.01 -5.02 -3.92
CA MET A 131 10.79 -5.84 -5.11
C MET A 131 9.50 -5.45 -5.80
N VAL A 132 9.58 -5.21 -7.10
CA VAL A 132 8.43 -4.84 -7.93
C VAL A 132 8.40 -5.67 -9.19
N ILE A 133 7.23 -6.22 -9.48
CA ILE A 133 6.92 -6.84 -10.78
C ILE A 133 5.83 -5.99 -11.43
N VAL A 134 6.07 -5.55 -12.64
CA VAL A 134 5.20 -4.59 -13.34
C VAL A 134 4.71 -5.17 -14.66
N TYR A 135 3.40 -5.26 -14.83
CA TYR A 135 2.75 -5.65 -16.10
C TYR A 135 1.80 -4.54 -16.55
N ASN A 136 1.92 -4.09 -17.79
CA ASN A 136 0.99 -3.15 -18.42
C ASN A 136 0.79 -1.86 -17.61
N VAL A 137 1.83 -1.07 -17.41
CA VAL A 137 1.75 0.22 -16.71
C VAL A 137 2.01 1.36 -17.69
N ILE A 138 1.13 2.36 -17.72
CA ILE A 138 1.32 3.51 -18.62
C ILE A 138 2.38 4.45 -18.08
N ARG A 139 2.34 4.78 -16.78
CA ARG A 139 3.32 5.65 -16.14
C ARG A 139 3.81 5.04 -14.84
N TYR A 140 5.10 4.70 -14.80
CA TYR A 140 5.79 4.20 -13.62
C TYR A 140 6.79 5.24 -13.13
N TYR A 141 6.59 5.72 -11.91
CA TYR A 141 7.45 6.72 -11.30
C TYR A 141 7.80 6.34 -9.87
N VAL A 142 9.11 6.22 -9.56
CA VAL A 142 9.60 5.86 -8.23
C VAL A 142 10.76 6.75 -7.84
N ILE A 143 10.71 7.28 -6.62
CA ILE A 143 11.84 7.95 -5.95
C ILE A 143 12.26 7.10 -4.77
N MET A 144 13.54 6.81 -4.67
CA MET A 144 14.12 5.95 -3.63
C MET A 144 15.24 6.67 -2.90
N TYR A 145 15.17 6.62 -1.57
CA TYR A 145 16.22 7.12 -0.68
C TYR A 145 16.71 5.97 0.20
N ASP A 146 18.02 5.74 0.26
CA ASP A 146 18.68 4.77 1.14
C ASP A 146 18.07 3.35 1.08
N ILE A 147 18.09 2.77 -0.11
CA ILE A 147 17.63 1.40 -0.34
C ILE A 147 18.81 0.44 -0.49
N ILE A 148 18.82 -0.65 0.27
CA ILE A 148 19.92 -1.63 0.23
C ILE A 148 19.78 -2.57 -0.96
N ARG A 149 18.57 -3.08 -1.23
CA ARG A 149 18.32 -4.02 -2.34
C ARG A 149 17.07 -3.66 -3.11
N TYR A 150 17.24 -3.44 -4.40
CA TYR A 150 16.16 -3.11 -5.32
C TYR A 150 16.09 -4.12 -6.47
N TYR A 151 14.92 -4.73 -6.68
CA TYR A 151 14.67 -5.66 -7.77
C TYR A 151 13.41 -5.22 -8.53
N VAL A 152 13.56 -5.05 -9.84
CA VAL A 152 12.44 -4.69 -10.71
C VAL A 152 12.38 -5.61 -11.91
N ILE A 153 11.21 -6.15 -12.19
CA ILE A 153 10.87 -6.83 -13.42
C ILE A 153 9.78 -6.03 -14.12
N VAL A 154 10.02 -5.59 -15.34
CA VAL A 154 9.13 -4.69 -16.05
C VAL A 154 8.71 -5.30 -17.38
N TYR A 155 7.38 -5.37 -17.60
CA TYR A 155 6.78 -5.76 -18.87
C TYR A 155 5.77 -4.69 -19.33
N ASN A 156 5.87 -4.25 -20.58
CA ASN A 156 4.92 -3.32 -21.20
C ASN A 156 4.69 -2.03 -20.40
N VAL A 157 5.74 -1.24 -20.19
CA VAL A 157 5.63 0.09 -19.57
C VAL A 157 5.91 1.17 -20.61
N ILE A 158 5.00 2.13 -20.76
CA ILE A 158 5.13 3.20 -21.74
C ILE A 158 6.08 4.30 -21.25
N ARG A 159 5.98 4.70 -19.98
CA ARG A 159 6.86 5.70 -19.36
C ARG A 159 7.40 5.16 -18.05
N TYR A 160 8.72 4.98 -18.00
CA TYR A 160 9.43 4.46 -16.83
C TYR A 160 10.41 5.51 -16.33
N MET A 161 10.33 5.85 -15.04
CA MET A 161 11.25 6.79 -14.41
C MET A 161 11.54 6.36 -12.97
N VAL A 162 12.82 6.16 -12.65
CA VAL A 162 13.28 5.82 -11.30
C VAL A 162 14.41 6.75 -10.92
N TYR A 163 14.27 7.42 -9.79
CA TYR A 163 15.32 8.20 -9.17
C TYR A 163 15.84 7.46 -7.94
N TYR A 164 17.15 7.29 -7.88
CA TYR A 164 17.85 6.73 -6.74
C TYR A 164 18.75 7.78 -6.11
N ILE A 165 18.55 8.07 -4.83
CA ILE A 165 19.32 9.04 -4.07
C ILE A 165 19.95 8.34 -2.87
N THR A 166 21.27 8.21 -2.85
CA THR A 166 22.05 7.76 -1.69
C THR A 166 22.66 8.98 -1.01
N LEU A 167 22.41 9.13 0.26
CA LEU A 167 23.14 10.11 1.10
C LEU A 167 24.46 9.46 1.54
N TYR A 168 25.57 9.79 0.85
CA TYR A 168 26.90 9.52 1.41
C TYR A 168 27.16 10.57 2.50
N VAL A 169 27.10 10.17 3.74
CA VAL A 169 27.69 10.97 4.82
C VAL A 169 29.20 10.74 4.76
N ILE A 170 29.93 11.71 4.23
CA ILE A 170 31.39 11.75 4.35
C ILE A 170 31.67 12.24 5.79
N THR A 171 32.07 11.32 6.65
CA THR A 171 32.59 11.62 7.98
C THR A 171 34.08 11.92 7.90
#